data_3631716a346d80af67b5c2e48dc10a48
#
_entry.id   3631716a346d80af67b5c2e48dc10a48
#
_cell.length_a   1.000
_cell.length_b   1.000
_cell.length_c   1.000
_cell.angle_alpha   90.00
_cell.angle_beta   90.00
_cell.angle_gamma   90.00
#
_symmetry.space_group_name_H-M   'P 1'
#
loop_
_entity.id
_entity.type
_entity.pdbx_description
1 polymer ?
#
loop_
_entity_poly.entity_id
_entity_poly.type
_entity_poly.pdbx_seq_one_letter_code
_entity_poly.pdbx_strand_id
1 'polypeptide(L)'
;MLHAFGYLGAQLLMVATLYPVPGAMVDPGPYWYFALMLQLYAVWRLLLCGRRWTWGVALAVGCTAVQMLCQSDGHVLAWLRYNCVGNIQPFVAGWLAARHLRWLRWPWLVAAVAFALTVLCQFHFYAWCLAPLAVCIGCVALAAALPARLTVWLAWGGGYAAALFVMHPVTRRLIYWWGFEGNALLGFTLYLLSTVALAWLCRKVWRRLPMPRLAN
;
A
#
# COMPACT_ATOMS: atom_id res chain seq x y z
N MET A 1 18.34 17.47 -18.91
CA MET A 1 18.11 18.30 -17.72
C MET A 1 16.63 18.64 -17.51
N LEU A 2 15.91 19.18 -18.48
CA LEU A 2 14.47 19.54 -18.35
C LEU A 2 13.58 18.39 -17.86
N HIS A 3 13.80 17.16 -18.36
CA HIS A 3 13.05 15.97 -17.90
C HIS A 3 13.31 15.63 -16.42
N ALA A 4 14.53 15.84 -15.92
CA ALA A 4 14.86 15.59 -14.52
C ALA A 4 14.18 16.60 -13.58
N PHE A 5 14.10 17.88 -13.96
CA PHE A 5 13.38 18.89 -13.18
C PHE A 5 11.87 18.68 -13.22
N GLY A 6 11.32 18.30 -14.38
CA GLY A 6 9.90 17.94 -14.48
C GLY A 6 9.54 16.74 -13.62
N TYR A 7 10.39 15.71 -13.60
CA TYR A 7 10.23 14.54 -12.76
C TYR A 7 10.35 14.87 -11.27
N LEU A 8 11.33 15.67 -10.88
CA LEU A 8 11.47 16.14 -9.50
C LEU A 8 10.25 16.96 -9.07
N GLY A 9 9.76 17.85 -9.93
CA GLY A 9 8.53 18.60 -9.68
C GLY A 9 7.31 17.70 -9.50
N ALA A 10 7.15 16.68 -10.35
CA ALA A 10 6.07 15.71 -10.25
C ALA A 10 6.17 14.87 -8.98
N GLN A 11 7.38 14.53 -8.55
CA GLN A 11 7.63 13.84 -7.27
C GLN A 11 7.25 14.73 -6.07
N LEU A 12 7.68 15.98 -6.07
CA LEU A 12 7.38 16.94 -5.00
C LEU A 12 5.88 17.23 -4.88
N LEU A 13 5.18 17.31 -6.03
CA LEU A 13 3.72 17.48 -6.09
C LEU A 13 2.95 16.17 -5.84
N MET A 14 3.67 15.05 -5.62
CA MET A 14 3.07 13.72 -5.43
C MET A 14 2.17 13.25 -6.58
N VAL A 15 2.38 13.76 -7.79
CA VAL A 15 1.64 13.39 -9.00
C VAL A 15 2.44 12.50 -9.96
N ALA A 16 3.68 12.17 -9.62
CA ALA A 16 4.56 11.36 -10.46
C ALA A 16 3.96 9.99 -10.83
N THR A 17 3.14 9.42 -9.95
CA THR A 17 2.44 8.15 -10.20
C THR A 17 1.24 8.27 -11.13
N LEU A 18 0.82 9.50 -11.48
CA LEU A 18 -0.25 9.77 -12.45
C LEU A 18 0.28 9.92 -13.88
N TYR A 19 1.60 10.11 -14.04
CA TYR A 19 2.20 10.32 -15.34
C TYR A 19 3.00 9.08 -15.79
N PRO A 20 2.55 8.39 -16.84
CA PRO A 20 3.31 7.29 -17.42
C PRO A 20 4.53 7.86 -18.13
N VAL A 21 5.72 7.61 -17.64
CA VAL A 21 6.97 8.00 -18.32
C VAL A 21 7.38 6.83 -19.22
N PRO A 22 7.31 6.99 -20.55
CA PRO A 22 7.74 5.95 -21.48
C PRO A 22 9.23 5.64 -21.24
N GLY A 23 9.56 4.37 -21.03
CA GLY A 23 10.94 3.89 -20.89
C GLY A 23 11.62 4.12 -19.54
N ALA A 24 11.04 4.89 -18.64
CA ALA A 24 11.46 4.91 -17.25
C ALA A 24 10.53 3.98 -16.45
N MET A 25 11.02 2.81 -16.04
CA MET A 25 10.49 2.23 -14.81
C MET A 25 10.67 3.30 -13.75
N VAL A 26 9.57 3.93 -13.35
CA VAL A 26 9.57 4.78 -12.17
C VAL A 26 10.01 3.85 -11.06
N ASP A 27 11.30 3.90 -10.69
CA ASP A 27 11.73 3.33 -9.42
C ASP A 27 11.13 4.31 -8.39
N PRO A 28 9.90 4.00 -7.95
CA PRO A 28 9.13 4.98 -7.21
C PRO A 28 9.60 4.93 -5.79
N GLY A 29 10.78 5.26 -5.47
CA GLY A 29 11.19 5.34 -4.07
C GLY A 29 10.02 5.41 -3.06
N PRO A 30 10.20 5.64 -1.81
CA PRO A 30 9.09 5.59 -0.82
C PRO A 30 7.95 6.59 -1.11
N TYR A 31 8.18 7.56 -2.00
CA TYR A 31 7.21 8.62 -2.32
C TYR A 31 5.97 8.15 -3.07
N TRP A 32 6.04 7.03 -3.81
CA TRP A 32 4.87 6.51 -4.54
C TRP A 32 3.68 6.21 -3.60
N TYR A 33 3.96 5.72 -2.41
CA TYR A 33 2.91 5.41 -1.44
C TYR A 33 2.21 6.68 -0.95
N PHE A 34 2.96 7.76 -0.68
CA PHE A 34 2.36 9.04 -0.29
C PHE A 34 1.53 9.64 -1.42
N ALA A 35 2.03 9.56 -2.65
CA ALA A 35 1.28 9.97 -3.84
C ALA A 35 -0.01 9.16 -3.99
N LEU A 36 0.07 7.83 -3.85
CA LEU A 36 -1.09 6.94 -3.87
C LEU A 36 -2.10 7.28 -2.77
N MET A 37 -1.65 7.48 -1.53
CA MET A 37 -2.54 7.84 -0.42
C MET A 37 -3.25 9.16 -0.66
N LEU A 38 -2.54 10.18 -1.17
CA LEU A 38 -3.13 11.46 -1.55
C LEU A 38 -4.24 11.28 -2.60
N GLN A 39 -3.96 10.50 -3.65
CA GLN A 39 -4.94 10.17 -4.69
C GLN A 39 -6.17 9.45 -4.12
N LEU A 40 -5.97 8.44 -3.27
CA LEU A 40 -7.06 7.69 -2.66
C LEU A 40 -7.91 8.56 -1.72
N TYR A 41 -7.29 9.47 -0.96
CA TYR A 41 -8.02 10.45 -0.15
C TYR A 41 -8.79 11.45 -1.00
N ALA A 42 -8.21 11.91 -2.14
CA ALA A 42 -8.93 12.75 -3.08
C ALA A 42 -10.14 12.00 -3.69
N VAL A 43 -9.96 10.75 -4.11
CA VAL A 43 -11.06 9.89 -4.59
C VAL A 43 -12.12 9.72 -3.51
N TRP A 44 -11.72 9.44 -2.26
CA TRP A 44 -12.67 9.34 -1.17
C TRP A 44 -13.43 10.64 -0.96
N ARG A 45 -12.74 11.77 -0.91
CA ARG A 45 -13.37 13.08 -0.64
C ARG A 45 -14.31 13.52 -1.75
N LEU A 46 -13.93 13.30 -3.01
CA LEU A 46 -14.65 13.81 -4.18
C LEU A 46 -15.74 12.84 -4.66
N LEU A 47 -15.49 11.53 -4.59
CA LEU A 47 -16.34 10.54 -5.22
C LEU A 47 -17.11 9.63 -4.23
N LEU A 48 -16.60 9.40 -3.02
CA LEU A 48 -17.16 8.43 -2.08
C LEU A 48 -17.77 9.06 -0.82
N CYS A 49 -17.26 10.23 -0.40
CA CYS A 49 -17.72 10.89 0.81
C CYS A 49 -19.20 11.29 0.68
N GLY A 50 -20.03 10.86 1.63
CA GLY A 50 -21.48 11.11 1.61
C GLY A 50 -22.27 10.29 0.59
N ARG A 51 -21.62 9.46 -0.23
CA ARG A 51 -22.29 8.61 -1.21
C ARG A 51 -22.69 7.26 -0.63
N ARG A 52 -23.62 6.58 -1.32
CA ARG A 52 -24.02 5.21 -1.00
C ARG A 52 -22.85 4.25 -1.25
N TRP A 53 -22.80 3.17 -0.51
CA TRP A 53 -21.77 2.13 -0.65
C TRP A 53 -21.66 1.54 -2.07
N THR A 54 -22.80 1.51 -2.81
CA THR A 54 -22.87 1.04 -4.19
C THR A 54 -21.96 1.82 -5.14
N TRP A 55 -21.73 3.12 -4.90
CA TRP A 55 -20.79 3.93 -5.67
C TRP A 55 -19.34 3.44 -5.51
N GLY A 56 -18.96 3.09 -4.30
CA GLY A 56 -17.63 2.54 -4.05
C GLY A 56 -17.44 1.21 -4.76
N VAL A 57 -18.44 0.33 -4.72
CA VAL A 57 -18.41 -0.95 -5.44
C VAL A 57 -18.33 -0.72 -6.95
N ALA A 58 -19.16 0.16 -7.50
CA ALA A 58 -19.13 0.48 -8.93
C ALA A 58 -17.78 1.02 -9.38
N LEU A 59 -17.18 1.91 -8.58
CA LEU A 59 -15.84 2.44 -8.86
C LEU A 59 -14.77 1.34 -8.81
N ALA A 60 -14.81 0.46 -7.81
CA ALA A 60 -13.87 -0.65 -7.70
C ALA A 60 -14.01 -1.62 -8.89
N VAL A 61 -15.23 -1.97 -9.29
CA VAL A 61 -15.50 -2.82 -10.46
C VAL A 61 -15.01 -2.16 -11.75
N GLY A 62 -15.30 -0.86 -11.95
CA GLY A 62 -14.83 -0.12 -13.13
C GLY A 62 -13.31 -0.08 -13.23
N CYS A 63 -12.61 0.23 -12.14
CA CYS A 63 -11.16 0.23 -12.11
C CYS A 63 -10.56 -1.17 -12.33
N THR A 64 -11.21 -2.23 -11.82
CA THR A 64 -10.80 -3.61 -12.09
C THR A 64 -10.96 -3.96 -13.56
N ALA A 65 -12.08 -3.56 -14.17
CA ALA A 65 -12.29 -3.78 -15.60
C ALA A 65 -11.22 -3.07 -16.44
N VAL A 66 -10.84 -1.84 -16.09
CA VAL A 66 -9.73 -1.14 -16.76
C VAL A 66 -8.43 -1.93 -16.65
N GLN A 67 -8.07 -2.46 -15.47
CA GLN A 67 -6.87 -3.28 -15.31
C GLN A 67 -6.93 -4.56 -16.17
N MET A 68 -8.10 -5.21 -16.24
CA MET A 68 -8.28 -6.43 -17.05
C MET A 68 -8.17 -6.14 -18.55
N LEU A 69 -8.66 -5.00 -19.02
CA LEU A 69 -8.55 -4.58 -20.41
C LEU A 69 -7.12 -4.22 -20.83
N CYS A 70 -6.27 -3.82 -19.87
CA CYS A 70 -4.86 -3.50 -20.13
C CYS A 70 -3.93 -4.73 -20.11
N GLN A 71 -4.45 -5.94 -20.19
CA GLN A 71 -3.67 -7.19 -20.09
C GLN A 71 -2.49 -7.26 -21.08
N SER A 72 -2.65 -6.76 -22.28
CA SER A 72 -1.63 -6.80 -23.33
C SER A 72 -0.49 -5.80 -23.15
N ASP A 73 -0.66 -4.80 -22.27
CA ASP A 73 0.31 -3.74 -22.05
C ASP A 73 0.92 -3.80 -20.66
N GLY A 74 2.05 -4.49 -20.55
CA GLY A 74 2.79 -4.65 -19.28
C GLY A 74 3.27 -3.33 -18.68
N HIS A 75 3.53 -2.29 -19.50
CA HIS A 75 3.93 -0.98 -19.02
C HIS A 75 2.77 -0.25 -18.35
N VAL A 76 1.59 -0.28 -18.97
CA VAL A 76 0.37 0.31 -18.38
C VAL A 76 -0.01 -0.42 -17.10
N LEU A 77 0.08 -1.76 -17.06
CA LEU A 77 -0.19 -2.53 -15.84
C LEU A 77 0.79 -2.19 -14.71
N ALA A 78 2.08 -2.08 -15.02
CA ALA A 78 3.09 -1.68 -14.04
C ALA A 78 2.80 -0.29 -13.48
N TRP A 79 2.40 0.65 -14.34
CA TRP A 79 2.00 1.99 -13.94
C TRP A 79 0.73 2.01 -13.07
N LEU A 80 -0.31 1.25 -13.46
CA LEU A 80 -1.56 1.16 -12.69
C LEU A 80 -1.35 0.66 -11.26
N ARG A 81 -0.34 -0.17 -11.01
CA ARG A 81 -0.01 -0.65 -9.65
C ARG A 81 0.37 0.45 -8.67
N TYR A 82 0.88 1.58 -9.17
CA TYR A 82 1.38 2.68 -8.33
C TYR A 82 0.39 3.85 -8.22
N ASN A 83 -0.82 3.72 -8.79
CA ASN A 83 -1.83 4.77 -8.75
C ASN A 83 -3.15 4.30 -8.14
N CYS A 84 -4.10 5.23 -8.00
CA CYS A 84 -5.39 4.95 -7.37
C CYS A 84 -6.24 3.91 -8.14
N VAL A 85 -6.10 3.81 -9.47
CA VAL A 85 -6.88 2.85 -10.28
C VAL A 85 -6.53 1.41 -9.90
N GLY A 86 -5.24 1.12 -9.75
CA GLY A 86 -4.78 -0.22 -9.35
C GLY A 86 -5.05 -0.58 -7.89
N ASN A 87 -5.27 0.42 -7.03
CA ASN A 87 -5.38 0.24 -5.58
C ASN A 87 -6.76 0.60 -5.01
N ILE A 88 -7.74 0.91 -5.87
CA ILE A 88 -9.08 1.30 -5.42
C ILE A 88 -9.84 0.15 -4.74
N GLN A 89 -9.63 -1.09 -5.18
CA GLN A 89 -10.33 -2.26 -4.62
C GLN A 89 -10.05 -2.45 -3.13
N PRO A 90 -8.78 -2.60 -2.68
CA PRO A 90 -8.48 -2.76 -1.26
C PRO A 90 -8.88 -1.52 -0.46
N PHE A 91 -8.81 -0.32 -1.05
CA PHE A 91 -9.26 0.90 -0.39
C PHE A 91 -10.77 0.89 -0.13
N VAL A 92 -11.57 0.56 -1.13
CA VAL A 92 -13.04 0.45 -1.00
C VAL A 92 -13.40 -0.68 -0.05
N ALA A 93 -12.72 -1.82 -0.10
CA ALA A 93 -12.95 -2.92 0.84
C ALA A 93 -12.68 -2.50 2.28
N GLY A 94 -11.58 -1.79 2.55
CA GLY A 94 -11.29 -1.23 3.87
C GLY A 94 -12.34 -0.22 4.34
N TRP A 95 -12.79 0.67 3.44
CA TRP A 95 -13.85 1.63 3.72
C TRP A 95 -15.20 0.95 4.06
N LEU A 96 -15.56 -0.12 3.33
CA LEU A 96 -16.76 -0.90 3.61
C LEU A 96 -16.62 -1.69 4.91
N ALA A 97 -15.47 -2.30 5.14
CA ALA A 97 -15.19 -3.05 6.36
C ALA A 97 -15.32 -2.15 7.60
N ALA A 98 -14.80 -0.93 7.57
CA ALA A 98 -14.93 0.02 8.67
C ALA A 98 -16.38 0.32 9.06
N ARG A 99 -17.32 0.18 8.12
CA ARG A 99 -18.77 0.39 8.35
C ARG A 99 -19.53 -0.87 8.75
N HIS A 100 -19.09 -2.03 8.26
CA HIS A 100 -19.85 -3.27 8.29
C HIS A 100 -19.13 -4.46 8.93
N LEU A 101 -17.97 -4.25 9.56
CA LEU A 101 -17.12 -5.31 10.14
C LEU A 101 -17.88 -6.21 11.13
N ARG A 102 -18.86 -5.65 11.87
CA ARG A 102 -19.70 -6.38 12.81
C ARG A 102 -20.53 -7.51 12.18
N TRP A 103 -20.66 -7.53 10.85
CA TRP A 103 -21.39 -8.60 10.13
C TRP A 103 -20.48 -9.81 9.87
N LEU A 104 -19.20 -9.73 10.17
CA LEU A 104 -18.24 -10.81 9.97
C LEU A 104 -18.39 -11.87 11.07
N ARG A 105 -19.25 -12.86 10.82
CA ARG A 105 -19.55 -13.94 11.78
C ARG A 105 -18.40 -14.95 11.97
N TRP A 106 -17.62 -15.19 10.91
CA TRP A 106 -16.62 -16.26 10.83
C TRP A 106 -15.28 -15.71 10.36
N PRO A 107 -14.62 -14.82 11.16
CA PRO A 107 -13.45 -14.09 10.68
C PRO A 107 -12.27 -15.00 10.33
N TRP A 108 -12.04 -16.08 11.09
CA TRP A 108 -10.98 -17.05 10.78
C TRP A 108 -11.21 -17.75 9.44
N LEU A 109 -12.44 -18.19 9.17
CA LEU A 109 -12.78 -18.84 7.92
C LEU A 109 -12.61 -17.87 6.75
N VAL A 110 -13.10 -16.63 6.89
CA VAL A 110 -12.96 -15.61 5.84
C VAL A 110 -11.48 -15.30 5.60
N ALA A 111 -10.66 -15.19 6.63
CA ALA A 111 -9.22 -14.99 6.49
C ALA A 111 -8.56 -16.17 5.74
N ALA A 112 -8.85 -17.41 6.14
CA ALA A 112 -8.29 -18.59 5.50
C ALA A 112 -8.69 -18.69 4.02
N VAL A 113 -9.96 -18.50 3.70
CA VAL A 113 -10.46 -18.51 2.31
C VAL A 113 -9.84 -17.38 1.50
N ALA A 114 -9.75 -16.16 2.04
CA ALA A 114 -9.19 -15.02 1.34
C ALA A 114 -7.69 -15.21 1.03
N PHE A 115 -6.91 -15.76 1.96
CA PHE A 115 -5.50 -16.06 1.71
C PHE A 115 -5.33 -17.23 0.73
N ALA A 116 -6.17 -18.26 0.79
CA ALA A 116 -6.17 -19.34 -0.21
C ALA A 116 -6.50 -18.80 -1.60
N LEU A 117 -7.52 -17.93 -1.72
CA LEU A 117 -7.85 -17.24 -2.97
C LEU A 117 -6.68 -16.37 -3.47
N THR A 118 -5.96 -15.70 -2.57
CA THR A 118 -4.76 -14.92 -2.95
C THR A 118 -3.72 -15.79 -3.64
N VAL A 119 -3.48 -17.00 -3.13
CA VAL A 119 -2.56 -17.95 -3.76
C VAL A 119 -3.10 -18.41 -5.11
N LEU A 120 -4.37 -18.78 -5.18
CA LEU A 120 -5.00 -19.23 -6.44
C LEU A 120 -5.01 -18.12 -7.51
N CYS A 121 -5.17 -16.86 -7.10
CA CYS A 121 -5.12 -15.73 -8.01
C CYS A 121 -3.77 -15.55 -8.71
N GLN A 122 -2.68 -16.16 -8.22
CA GLN A 122 -1.36 -16.04 -8.87
C GLN A 122 -1.26 -16.83 -10.18
N PHE A 123 -2.14 -17.80 -10.40
CA PHE A 123 -2.08 -18.69 -11.56
C PHE A 123 -2.80 -18.15 -12.80
N HIS A 124 -3.59 -17.09 -12.68
CA HIS A 124 -4.35 -16.56 -13.81
C HIS A 124 -4.45 -15.03 -13.75
N PHE A 125 -4.17 -14.35 -14.87
CA PHE A 125 -4.09 -12.88 -14.92
C PHE A 125 -5.35 -12.17 -14.39
N TYR A 126 -6.54 -12.56 -14.85
CA TYR A 126 -7.79 -11.92 -14.42
C TYR A 126 -8.05 -12.12 -12.93
N ALA A 127 -7.75 -13.28 -12.40
CA ALA A 127 -7.82 -13.56 -10.99
C ALA A 127 -6.76 -12.75 -10.21
N TRP A 128 -5.55 -12.62 -10.76
CA TRP A 128 -4.47 -11.83 -10.18
C TRP A 128 -4.85 -10.35 -9.97
N CYS A 129 -5.66 -9.75 -10.85
CA CYS A 129 -6.20 -8.40 -10.66
C CYS A 129 -7.06 -8.29 -9.38
N LEU A 130 -7.60 -9.40 -8.85
CA LEU A 130 -8.38 -9.45 -7.61
C LEU A 130 -7.53 -9.80 -6.38
N ALA A 131 -6.27 -10.18 -6.54
CA ALA A 131 -5.39 -10.57 -5.43
C ALA A 131 -5.25 -9.46 -4.35
N PRO A 132 -5.09 -8.16 -4.69
CA PRO A 132 -5.03 -7.09 -3.69
C PRO A 132 -6.31 -7.00 -2.83
N LEU A 133 -7.48 -7.25 -3.44
CA LEU A 133 -8.75 -7.31 -2.73
C LEU A 133 -8.79 -8.50 -1.77
N ALA A 134 -8.41 -9.69 -2.24
CA ALA A 134 -8.37 -10.90 -1.43
C ALA A 134 -7.42 -10.74 -0.22
N VAL A 135 -6.20 -10.21 -0.44
CA VAL A 135 -5.26 -9.90 0.66
C VAL A 135 -5.87 -8.93 1.67
N CYS A 136 -6.50 -7.85 1.19
CA CYS A 136 -7.12 -6.85 2.07
C CYS A 136 -8.23 -7.49 2.93
N ILE A 137 -9.12 -8.27 2.33
CA ILE A 137 -10.20 -8.99 3.04
C ILE A 137 -9.59 -9.96 4.06
N GLY A 138 -8.56 -10.71 3.68
CA GLY A 138 -7.85 -11.64 4.56
C GLY A 138 -7.23 -10.93 5.76
N CYS A 139 -6.52 -9.82 5.54
CA CYS A 139 -5.92 -9.03 6.61
C CYS A 139 -6.96 -8.41 7.57
N VAL A 140 -8.05 -7.87 7.02
CA VAL A 140 -9.15 -7.30 7.83
C VAL A 140 -9.83 -8.39 8.67
N ALA A 141 -10.12 -9.54 8.06
CA ALA A 141 -10.72 -10.67 8.75
C ALA A 141 -9.79 -11.25 9.82
N LEU A 142 -8.49 -11.38 9.51
CA LEU A 142 -7.49 -11.82 10.48
C LEU A 142 -7.40 -10.84 11.66
N ALA A 143 -7.35 -9.54 11.40
CA ALA A 143 -7.32 -8.53 12.46
C ALA A 143 -8.57 -8.59 13.36
N ALA A 144 -9.74 -8.88 12.77
CA ALA A 144 -10.99 -9.06 13.51
C ALA A 144 -11.03 -10.38 14.31
N ALA A 145 -10.28 -11.40 13.87
CA ALA A 145 -10.21 -12.70 14.54
C ALA A 145 -9.22 -12.74 15.71
N LEU A 146 -8.24 -11.84 15.72
CA LEU A 146 -7.16 -11.85 16.69
C LEU A 146 -7.65 -11.44 18.09
N PRO A 147 -7.13 -12.07 19.15
CA PRO A 147 -7.44 -11.68 20.52
C PRO A 147 -6.93 -10.27 20.82
N ALA A 148 -7.63 -9.55 21.70
CA ALA A 148 -7.34 -8.15 22.04
C ALA A 148 -5.87 -7.89 22.41
N ARG A 149 -5.19 -8.85 23.04
CA ARG A 149 -3.77 -8.73 23.39
C ARG A 149 -2.88 -8.58 22.14
N LEU A 150 -3.15 -9.38 21.11
CA LEU A 150 -2.39 -9.33 19.85
C LEU A 150 -2.74 -8.09 19.03
N THR A 151 -4.00 -7.64 19.03
CA THR A 151 -4.39 -6.39 18.36
C THR A 151 -3.72 -5.17 18.96
N VAL A 152 -3.47 -5.13 20.27
CA VAL A 152 -2.68 -4.06 20.91
C VAL A 152 -1.23 -4.05 20.40
N TRP A 153 -0.60 -5.22 20.30
CA TRP A 153 0.76 -5.33 19.75
C TRP A 153 0.81 -4.90 18.28
N LEU A 154 -0.16 -5.31 17.46
CA LEU A 154 -0.26 -4.88 16.06
C LEU A 154 -0.51 -3.37 15.95
N ALA A 155 -1.36 -2.79 16.79
CA ALA A 155 -1.60 -1.35 16.83
C ALA A 155 -0.32 -0.57 17.22
N TRP A 156 0.44 -1.10 18.18
CA TRP A 156 1.75 -0.53 18.53
C TRP A 156 2.72 -0.57 17.33
N GLY A 157 2.83 -1.74 16.64
CA GLY A 157 3.61 -1.89 15.41
C GLY A 157 3.12 -0.98 14.29
N GLY A 158 1.80 -0.85 14.13
CA GLY A 158 1.16 0.05 13.17
C GLY A 158 1.59 1.52 13.35
N GLY A 159 1.86 1.93 14.60
CA GLY A 159 2.42 3.25 14.89
C GLY A 159 3.84 3.49 14.33
N TYR A 160 4.52 2.46 13.86
CA TYR A 160 5.81 2.55 13.17
C TYR A 160 5.71 2.34 11.65
N ALA A 161 4.54 1.95 11.14
CA ALA A 161 4.38 1.53 9.75
C ALA A 161 4.88 2.58 8.74
N ALA A 162 4.56 3.86 8.93
CA ALA A 162 5.02 4.92 8.06
C ALA A 162 6.55 5.09 8.11
N ALA A 163 7.16 5.04 9.30
CA ALA A 163 8.60 5.14 9.47
C ALA A 163 9.33 3.91 8.87
N LEU A 164 8.79 2.71 9.07
CA LEU A 164 9.29 1.48 8.45
C LEU A 164 9.22 1.56 6.93
N PHE A 165 8.10 2.05 6.41
CA PHE A 165 7.91 2.21 4.98
C PHE A 165 8.90 3.21 4.36
N VAL A 166 9.19 4.32 5.03
CA VAL A 166 10.15 5.32 4.53
C VAL A 166 11.60 4.81 4.63
N MET A 167 11.91 4.05 5.69
CA MET A 167 13.30 3.63 5.96
C MET A 167 13.72 2.36 5.21
N HIS A 168 12.78 1.48 4.83
CA HIS A 168 13.13 0.20 4.20
C HIS A 168 13.94 0.33 2.87
N PRO A 169 13.71 1.33 1.98
CA PRO A 169 14.54 1.44 0.78
C PRO A 169 15.95 1.93 1.09
N VAL A 170 16.10 2.76 2.14
CA VAL A 170 17.41 3.26 2.58
C VAL A 170 18.24 2.09 3.10
N THR A 171 17.67 1.27 3.98
CA THR A 171 18.35 0.10 4.54
C THR A 171 18.65 -0.95 3.47
N ARG A 172 17.74 -1.18 2.53
CA ARG A 172 18.00 -2.07 1.38
C ARG A 172 19.23 -1.62 0.59
N ARG A 173 19.35 -0.33 0.29
CA ARG A 173 20.51 0.23 -0.41
C ARG A 173 21.81 0.11 0.40
N LEU A 174 21.75 0.33 1.69
CA LEU A 174 22.93 0.19 2.57
C LEU A 174 23.44 -1.25 2.60
N ILE A 175 22.55 -2.24 2.71
CA ILE A 175 22.89 -3.66 2.68
C ILE A 175 23.51 -4.06 1.34
N TYR A 176 22.96 -3.55 0.24
CA TYR A 176 23.51 -3.71 -1.10
C TYR A 176 24.96 -3.17 -1.19
N TRP A 177 25.19 -1.94 -0.75
CA TRP A 177 26.52 -1.32 -0.79
C TRP A 177 27.55 -2.03 0.09
N TRP A 178 27.12 -2.69 1.15
CA TRP A 178 28.01 -3.42 2.05
C TRP A 178 28.30 -4.86 1.57
N GLY A 179 27.78 -5.27 0.42
CA GLY A 179 28.09 -6.56 -0.19
C GLY A 179 27.49 -7.78 0.51
N PHE A 180 26.46 -7.58 1.35
CA PHE A 180 25.80 -8.69 2.04
C PHE A 180 24.79 -9.46 1.19
N GLU A 181 24.73 -9.20 -0.12
CA GLU A 181 23.84 -9.88 -1.06
C GLU A 181 24.12 -11.37 -1.23
N GLY A 182 25.40 -11.76 -1.09
CA GLY A 182 25.82 -13.15 -1.25
C GLY A 182 25.31 -14.09 -0.14
N ASN A 183 24.84 -13.56 0.99
CA ASN A 183 24.27 -14.34 2.09
C ASN A 183 22.85 -13.87 2.39
N ALA A 184 21.86 -14.57 1.80
CA ALA A 184 20.47 -14.19 1.89
C ALA A 184 19.94 -14.08 3.35
N LEU A 185 20.36 -14.98 4.23
CA LEU A 185 19.90 -14.98 5.63
C LEU A 185 20.51 -13.80 6.40
N LEU A 186 21.82 -13.59 6.28
CA LEU A 186 22.51 -12.48 6.92
C LEU A 186 22.02 -11.13 6.38
N GLY A 187 21.93 -10.99 5.06
CA GLY A 187 21.43 -9.79 4.39
C GLY A 187 20.00 -9.45 4.82
N PHE A 188 19.10 -10.44 4.86
CA PHE A 188 17.73 -10.24 5.33
C PHE A 188 17.65 -9.86 6.81
N THR A 189 18.44 -10.50 7.67
CA THR A 189 18.46 -10.20 9.10
C THR A 189 18.96 -8.77 9.35
N LEU A 190 20.07 -8.38 8.73
CA LEU A 190 20.62 -7.03 8.82
C LEU A 190 19.64 -5.98 8.26
N TYR A 191 18.98 -6.28 7.13
CA TYR A 191 17.95 -5.43 6.56
C TYR A 191 16.81 -5.21 7.55
N LEU A 192 16.28 -6.26 8.15
CA LEU A 192 15.17 -6.17 9.09
C LEU A 192 15.55 -5.37 10.34
N LEU A 193 16.68 -5.71 10.97
CA LEU A 193 17.14 -5.05 12.18
C LEU A 193 17.46 -3.57 11.94
N SER A 194 18.17 -3.24 10.85
CA SER A 194 18.49 -1.85 10.50
C SER A 194 17.26 -1.04 10.16
N THR A 195 16.25 -1.63 9.46
CA THR A 195 15.00 -0.96 9.15
C THR A 195 14.23 -0.61 10.42
N VAL A 196 14.12 -1.57 11.36
CA VAL A 196 13.45 -1.34 12.65
C VAL A 196 14.19 -0.29 13.48
N ALA A 197 15.52 -0.37 13.56
CA ALA A 197 16.33 0.59 14.31
C ALA A 197 16.19 2.01 13.75
N LEU A 198 16.28 2.19 12.43
CA LEU A 198 16.12 3.49 11.77
C LEU A 198 14.69 4.01 11.90
N ALA A 199 13.68 3.17 11.79
CA ALA A 199 12.28 3.56 11.99
C ALA A 199 12.03 4.03 13.44
N TRP A 200 12.61 3.34 14.42
CA TRP A 200 12.56 3.76 15.82
C TRP A 200 13.22 5.12 16.04
N LEU A 201 14.44 5.31 15.49
CA LEU A 201 15.18 6.57 15.58
C LEU A 201 14.40 7.71 14.91
N CYS A 202 13.88 7.49 13.70
CA CYS A 202 13.07 8.45 12.96
C CYS A 202 11.84 8.89 13.78
N ARG A 203 11.13 7.94 14.39
CA ARG A 203 9.99 8.26 15.25
C ARG A 203 10.38 9.04 16.50
N LYS A 204 11.55 8.73 17.10
CA LYS A 204 12.06 9.47 18.27
C LYS A 204 12.40 10.92 17.93
N VAL A 205 13.03 11.14 16.77
CA VAL A 205 13.32 12.49 16.24
C VAL A 205 12.02 13.23 15.93
N TRP A 206 11.10 12.60 15.22
CA TRP A 206 9.82 13.17 14.84
C TRP A 206 9.00 13.68 16.04
N ARG A 207 9.00 12.91 17.14
CA ARG A 207 8.31 13.31 18.39
C ARG A 207 8.91 14.54 19.07
N ARG A 208 10.14 14.91 18.74
CA ARG A 208 10.82 16.10 19.29
C ARG A 208 10.63 17.34 18.44
N LEU A 209 10.14 17.19 17.21
CA LEU A 209 9.85 18.33 16.35
C LEU A 209 8.57 19.03 16.83
N PRO A 210 8.59 20.36 16.96
CA PRO A 210 7.40 21.13 17.30
C PRO A 210 6.41 21.04 16.14
N MET A 211 5.44 20.12 16.25
CA MET A 211 4.36 20.06 15.28
C MET A 211 3.41 21.21 15.49
N PRO A 212 3.02 21.95 14.43
CA PRO A 212 1.94 22.92 14.56
C PRO A 212 0.69 22.16 15.03
N ARG A 213 0.13 22.59 16.16
CA ARG A 213 -1.17 22.08 16.60
C ARG A 213 -2.18 22.53 15.55
N LEU A 214 -2.61 21.61 14.70
CA LEU A 214 -3.77 21.84 13.86
C LEU A 214 -4.93 22.11 14.83
N ALA A 215 -5.45 23.33 14.83
CA ALA A 215 -6.64 23.67 15.61
C ALA A 215 -7.76 22.72 15.17
N ASN A 216 -8.30 21.99 16.15
CA ASN A 216 -9.49 21.15 15.96
C ASN A 216 -10.70 22.02 15.68
#